data_2483e52add56d07971ef2a1a026c5c67
#
_entry.id   2483e52add56d07971ef2a1a026c5c67
#
_cell.length_a   1.000
_cell.length_b   1.000
_cell.length_c   1.000
_cell.angle_alpha   90.00
_cell.angle_beta   90.00
_cell.angle_gamma   90.00
#
_symmetry.space_group_name_H-M   'P 1'
#
loop_
_entity.id
_entity.type
_entity.pdbx_description
1 polymer ?
#
loop_
_entity_poly.entity_id
_entity_poly.type
_entity_poly.pdbx_seq_one_letter_code
_entity_poly.pdbx_strand_id
1 'polypeptide(L)'
;MYIGRFAPSPTGALHLGSLLTALASWCDARSAKGKWLLRIEDVDTTRVQQGAVEHILAALTHYGLTWDDDIIYQSQRTALYQKSLETLQSQHAIFWCTCTRSQLAQTKSALYNGHCRKHYHYRTQAAARLLVPLNTAIHFEDGIFG
;
A
#
# COMPACT_ATOMS: atom_id res chain seq x y z
N MET A 1 4.12 -0.17 22.02
CA MET A 1 4.12 1.24 21.56
C MET A 1 3.30 1.30 20.29
N TYR A 2 2.31 2.18 20.22
CA TYR A 2 1.50 2.39 19.01
C TYR A 2 2.34 3.06 17.90
N ILE A 3 2.17 2.61 16.65
CA ILE A 3 2.83 3.21 15.48
C ILE A 3 1.78 3.42 14.40
N GLY A 4 1.36 4.67 14.21
CA GLY A 4 0.54 5.10 13.08
C GLY A 4 1.40 5.43 11.86
N ARG A 5 0.78 5.48 10.68
CA ARG A 5 1.47 5.85 9.45
C ARG A 5 0.53 6.52 8.45
N PHE A 6 1.00 7.60 7.84
CA PHE A 6 0.43 8.14 6.62
C PHE A 6 1.31 7.79 5.43
N ALA A 7 0.72 7.31 4.35
CA ALA A 7 1.46 6.78 3.20
C ALA A 7 0.89 7.33 1.88
N PRO A 8 1.09 8.63 1.56
CA PRO A 8 0.56 9.23 0.35
C PRO A 8 1.37 8.85 -0.89
N SER A 9 0.68 8.66 -2.03
CA SER A 9 1.31 8.62 -3.34
C SER A 9 1.46 10.05 -3.87
N PRO A 10 2.64 10.44 -4.40
CA PRO A 10 2.90 11.81 -4.85
C PRO A 10 2.33 12.05 -6.27
N THR A 11 1.02 11.93 -6.39
CA THR A 11 0.26 12.09 -7.65
C THR A 11 -0.37 13.48 -7.79
N GLY A 12 0.03 14.42 -6.94
CA GLY A 12 -0.45 15.80 -6.89
C GLY A 12 -0.61 16.30 -5.45
N ALA A 13 -1.28 17.43 -5.27
CA ALA A 13 -1.59 17.96 -3.96
C ALA A 13 -2.54 17.04 -3.17
N LEU A 14 -2.46 17.08 -1.83
CA LEU A 14 -3.40 16.35 -0.98
C LEU A 14 -4.82 16.91 -1.18
N HIS A 15 -5.75 16.03 -1.50
CA HIS A 15 -7.17 16.38 -1.44
C HIS A 15 -7.70 16.26 0.00
N LEU A 16 -8.87 16.83 0.26
CA LEU A 16 -9.46 16.87 1.60
C LEU A 16 -9.55 15.48 2.26
N GLY A 17 -9.94 14.44 1.52
CA GLY A 17 -10.01 13.07 2.05
C GLY A 17 -8.66 12.53 2.51
N SER A 18 -7.58 12.80 1.75
CA SER A 18 -6.23 12.41 2.16
C SER A 18 -5.78 13.15 3.42
N LEU A 19 -6.09 14.45 3.51
CA LEU A 19 -5.76 15.27 4.68
C LEU A 19 -6.55 14.78 5.92
N LEU A 20 -7.83 14.43 5.76
CA LEU A 20 -8.64 13.86 6.84
C LEU A 20 -8.08 12.53 7.33
N THR A 21 -7.65 11.65 6.42
CA THR A 21 -6.99 10.39 6.78
C THR A 21 -5.68 10.63 7.53
N ALA A 22 -4.88 11.61 7.07
CA ALA A 22 -3.65 12.00 7.77
C ALA A 22 -3.95 12.49 9.18
N LEU A 23 -4.93 13.40 9.34
CA LEU A 23 -5.35 13.95 10.63
C LEU A 23 -5.84 12.83 11.57
N ALA A 24 -6.73 11.96 11.12
CA ALA A 24 -7.29 10.88 11.94
C ALA A 24 -6.19 9.95 12.46
N SER A 25 -5.29 9.49 11.57
CA SER A 25 -4.19 8.61 11.96
C SER A 25 -3.14 9.31 12.83
N TRP A 26 -2.95 10.62 12.66
CA TRP A 26 -2.08 11.43 13.51
C TRP A 26 -2.66 11.58 14.92
N CYS A 27 -3.94 11.94 15.04
CA CYS A 27 -4.63 12.06 16.33
C CYS A 27 -4.61 10.73 17.08
N ASP A 28 -4.86 9.61 16.41
CA ASP A 28 -4.83 8.28 17.01
C ASP A 28 -3.43 7.94 17.56
N ALA A 29 -2.38 8.17 16.76
CA ALA A 29 -0.99 7.98 17.20
C ALA A 29 -0.63 8.87 18.40
N ARG A 30 -1.04 10.14 18.40
CA ARG A 30 -0.74 11.09 19.49
C ARG A 30 -1.54 10.77 20.75
N SER A 31 -2.82 10.37 20.63
CA SER A 31 -3.63 9.96 21.78
C SER A 31 -3.05 8.74 22.49
N ALA A 32 -2.51 7.80 21.71
CA ALA A 32 -1.82 6.62 22.23
C ALA A 32 -0.38 6.90 22.71
N LYS A 33 0.09 8.15 22.70
CA LYS A 33 1.49 8.54 22.98
C LYS A 33 2.49 7.72 22.15
N GLY A 34 2.12 7.40 20.94
CA GLY A 34 2.88 6.61 19.97
C GLY A 34 3.61 7.47 18.95
N LYS A 35 4.18 6.80 17.94
CA LYS A 35 4.82 7.44 16.79
C LYS A 35 3.85 7.53 15.61
N TRP A 36 3.99 8.59 14.82
CA TRP A 36 3.33 8.73 13.52
C TRP A 36 4.38 8.89 12.43
N LEU A 37 4.43 7.92 11.52
CA LEU A 37 5.45 7.81 10.48
C LEU A 37 4.92 8.30 9.14
N LEU A 38 5.84 8.76 8.27
CA LEU A 38 5.52 9.17 6.90
C LEU A 38 6.27 8.31 5.89
N ARG A 39 5.53 7.77 4.90
CA ARG A 39 6.09 7.02 3.78
C ARG A 39 5.55 7.55 2.46
N ILE A 40 6.42 7.99 1.59
CA ILE A 40 6.06 8.39 0.23
C ILE A 40 6.00 7.15 -0.67
N GLU A 41 4.86 6.94 -1.31
CA GLU A 41 4.61 5.80 -2.20
C GLU A 41 4.87 6.18 -3.67
N ASP A 42 6.13 6.31 -4.00
CA ASP A 42 6.67 6.84 -5.26
C ASP A 42 7.10 5.77 -6.28
N VAL A 43 6.62 4.52 -6.14
CA VAL A 43 6.99 3.42 -7.06
C VAL A 43 6.17 3.42 -8.37
N ASP A 44 5.02 4.07 -8.41
CA ASP A 44 4.23 4.24 -9.65
C ASP A 44 4.70 5.49 -10.40
N THR A 45 5.85 5.36 -11.05
CA THR A 45 6.53 6.47 -11.73
C THR A 45 5.68 7.13 -12.82
N THR A 46 4.67 6.44 -13.36
CA THR A 46 3.78 6.98 -14.38
C THR A 46 2.80 8.02 -13.84
N ARG A 47 2.52 7.98 -12.53
CA ARG A 47 1.59 8.91 -11.87
C ARG A 47 2.28 9.91 -10.95
N VAL A 48 3.56 9.72 -10.67
CA VAL A 48 4.33 10.69 -9.86
C VAL A 48 4.38 12.03 -10.57
N GLN A 49 4.05 13.11 -9.87
CA GLN A 49 4.14 14.48 -10.35
C GLN A 49 5.31 15.21 -9.71
N GLN A 50 6.04 15.97 -10.51
CA GLN A 50 7.13 16.80 -10.02
C GLN A 50 6.61 17.82 -9.00
N GLY A 51 7.31 18.00 -7.87
CA GLY A 51 6.93 18.92 -6.82
C GLY A 51 5.80 18.40 -5.89
N ALA A 52 5.20 17.24 -6.18
CA ALA A 52 4.09 16.74 -5.37
C ALA A 52 4.52 16.34 -3.95
N VAL A 53 5.74 15.81 -3.79
CA VAL A 53 6.27 15.47 -2.46
C VAL A 53 6.41 16.72 -1.62
N GLU A 54 7.00 17.77 -2.16
CA GLU A 54 7.21 19.06 -1.49
C GLU A 54 5.87 19.67 -1.08
N HIS A 55 4.85 19.61 -1.95
CA HIS A 55 3.51 20.08 -1.64
C HIS A 55 2.86 19.27 -0.52
N ILE A 56 3.03 17.95 -0.51
CA ILE A 56 2.52 17.08 0.57
C ILE A 56 3.16 17.44 1.91
N LEU A 57 4.49 17.55 1.95
CA LEU A 57 5.23 17.89 3.16
C LEU A 57 4.86 19.28 3.68
N ALA A 58 4.78 20.27 2.78
CA ALA A 58 4.37 21.64 3.14
C ALA A 58 2.94 21.67 3.69
N ALA A 59 2.00 20.93 3.10
CA ALA A 59 0.63 20.85 3.60
C ALA A 59 0.58 20.22 5.00
N LEU A 60 1.25 19.09 5.22
CA LEU A 60 1.29 18.44 6.54
C LEU A 60 1.89 19.38 7.61
N THR A 61 2.99 20.04 7.29
CA THR A 61 3.64 21.01 8.18
C THR A 61 2.72 22.20 8.47
N HIS A 62 2.04 22.73 7.45
CA HIS A 62 1.11 23.86 7.61
C HIS A 62 -0.03 23.55 8.58
N TYR A 63 -0.54 22.32 8.55
CA TYR A 63 -1.59 21.85 9.46
C TYR A 63 -1.06 21.31 10.79
N GLY A 64 0.25 21.41 11.07
CA GLY A 64 0.86 20.94 12.32
C GLY A 64 0.92 19.40 12.44
N LEU A 65 0.72 18.67 11.35
CA LEU A 65 0.79 17.20 11.31
C LEU A 65 2.25 16.76 11.19
N THR A 66 3.00 16.90 12.27
CA THR A 66 4.42 16.54 12.33
C THR A 66 4.58 15.01 12.46
N TRP A 67 5.53 14.46 11.73
CA TRP A 67 5.88 13.04 11.77
C TRP A 67 7.13 12.80 12.62
N ASP A 68 7.26 11.56 13.07
CA ASP A 68 8.42 11.08 13.80
C ASP A 68 9.33 10.29 12.85
N ASP A 69 10.61 10.24 13.18
CA ASP A 69 11.66 9.55 12.44
C ASP A 69 11.83 10.07 10.97
N ASP A 70 12.68 9.44 10.18
CA ASP A 70 12.96 9.83 8.81
C ASP A 70 11.80 9.47 7.86
N ILE A 71 11.62 10.27 6.81
CA ILE A 71 10.67 9.97 5.75
C ILE A 71 11.16 8.78 4.93
N ILE A 72 10.32 7.78 4.78
CA ILE A 72 10.62 6.60 3.96
C ILE A 72 10.09 6.82 2.55
N TYR A 73 10.95 6.59 1.54
CA TYR A 73 10.55 6.54 0.14
C TYR A 73 10.52 5.08 -0.32
N GLN A 74 9.40 4.64 -0.91
CA GLN A 74 9.28 3.25 -1.37
C GLN A 74 10.27 2.91 -2.49
N SER A 75 10.56 3.85 -3.39
CA SER A 75 11.53 3.68 -4.47
C SER A 75 12.93 3.29 -3.97
N GLN A 76 13.32 3.73 -2.79
CA GLN A 76 14.60 3.42 -2.15
C GLN A 76 14.63 2.03 -1.49
N ARG A 77 13.50 1.31 -1.46
CA ARG A 77 13.35 0.02 -0.76
C ARG A 77 13.08 -1.16 -1.68
N THR A 78 13.27 -1.00 -2.99
CA THR A 78 12.99 -2.03 -4.00
C THR A 78 13.71 -3.35 -3.70
N ALA A 79 14.95 -3.30 -3.24
CA ALA A 79 15.71 -4.52 -2.88
C ALA A 79 15.07 -5.29 -1.71
N LEU A 80 14.49 -4.59 -0.72
CA LEU A 80 13.78 -5.22 0.40
C LEU A 80 12.47 -5.87 -0.09
N TYR A 81 11.74 -5.21 -0.98
CA TYR A 81 10.52 -5.76 -1.56
C TYR A 81 10.81 -6.99 -2.43
N GLN A 82 11.89 -6.94 -3.21
CA GLN A 82 12.33 -8.07 -4.02
C GLN A 82 12.67 -9.29 -3.13
N LYS A 83 13.45 -9.10 -2.06
CA LYS A 83 13.78 -10.15 -1.10
C LYS A 83 12.52 -10.75 -0.44
N SER A 84 11.54 -9.90 -0.09
CA SER A 84 10.28 -10.36 0.48
C SER A 84 9.47 -11.20 -0.53
N LEU A 85 9.45 -10.78 -1.81
CA LEU A 85 8.79 -11.52 -2.89
C LEU A 85 9.45 -12.89 -3.09
N GLU A 86 10.77 -12.96 -3.09
CA GLU A 86 11.52 -14.23 -3.19
C GLU A 86 11.23 -15.17 -2.01
N THR A 87 11.12 -14.62 -0.79
CA THR A 87 10.72 -15.39 0.39
C THR A 87 9.31 -15.97 0.22
N LEU A 88 8.34 -15.16 -0.20
CA LEU A 88 6.97 -15.62 -0.46
C LEU A 88 6.92 -16.68 -1.57
N GLN A 89 7.75 -16.53 -2.60
CA GLN A 89 7.85 -17.50 -3.69
C GLN A 89 8.42 -18.84 -3.20
N SER A 90 9.49 -18.81 -2.39
CA SER A 90 10.09 -20.04 -1.83
C SER A 90 9.14 -20.80 -0.90
N GLN A 91 8.23 -20.08 -0.26
CA GLN A 91 7.17 -20.64 0.59
C GLN A 91 5.91 -21.07 -0.19
N HIS A 92 5.91 -20.99 -1.52
CA HIS A 92 4.72 -21.20 -2.36
C HIS A 92 3.50 -20.36 -1.95
N ALA A 93 3.74 -19.18 -1.35
CA ALA A 93 2.70 -18.27 -0.90
C ALA A 93 2.19 -17.32 -2.00
N ILE A 94 2.77 -17.38 -3.19
CA ILE A 94 2.37 -16.59 -4.37
C ILE A 94 2.20 -17.47 -5.60
N PHE A 95 1.45 -16.93 -6.57
CA PHE A 95 1.34 -17.48 -7.92
C PHE A 95 1.45 -16.35 -8.96
N TRP A 96 1.79 -16.71 -10.19
CA TRP A 96 2.00 -15.77 -11.29
C TRP A 96 0.79 -15.71 -12.21
N CYS A 97 0.18 -14.52 -12.31
CA CYS A 97 -1.07 -14.30 -13.05
C CYS A 97 -0.83 -13.45 -14.29
N THR A 98 -1.17 -13.98 -15.45
CA THR A 98 -1.10 -13.29 -16.75
C THR A 98 -2.44 -12.70 -17.21
N CYS A 99 -3.50 -12.84 -16.41
CA CYS A 99 -4.83 -12.32 -16.74
C CYS A 99 -4.83 -10.79 -16.82
N THR A 100 -5.38 -10.23 -17.89
CA THR A 100 -5.60 -8.81 -18.06
C THR A 100 -6.75 -8.31 -17.16
N ARG A 101 -6.83 -6.99 -16.93
CA ARG A 101 -7.94 -6.39 -16.17
C ARG A 101 -9.30 -6.68 -16.83
N SER A 102 -9.38 -6.64 -18.17
CA SER A 102 -10.62 -6.94 -18.89
C SER A 102 -11.06 -8.40 -18.72
N GLN A 103 -10.13 -9.35 -18.78
CA GLN A 103 -10.43 -10.77 -18.52
C GLN A 103 -10.93 -10.99 -17.07
N LEU A 104 -10.36 -10.30 -16.10
CA LEU A 104 -10.80 -10.38 -14.72
C LEU A 104 -12.19 -9.75 -14.51
N ALA A 105 -12.48 -8.63 -15.18
CA ALA A 105 -13.77 -7.96 -15.11
C ALA A 105 -14.92 -8.78 -15.70
N GLN A 106 -14.66 -9.64 -16.71
CA GLN A 106 -15.67 -10.50 -17.34
C GLN A 106 -16.25 -11.54 -16.39
N THR A 107 -15.56 -11.87 -15.29
CA THR A 107 -16.00 -12.94 -14.37
C THR A 107 -17.21 -12.55 -13.49
N LYS A 108 -17.70 -11.30 -13.57
CA LYS A 108 -18.80 -10.74 -12.74
C LYS A 108 -18.65 -10.99 -11.23
N SER A 109 -17.51 -11.49 -10.79
CA SER A 109 -17.21 -11.77 -9.38
C SER A 109 -16.16 -10.78 -8.87
N ALA A 110 -16.36 -10.26 -7.67
CA ALA A 110 -15.35 -9.48 -6.97
C ALA A 110 -14.12 -10.34 -6.60
N LEU A 111 -14.28 -11.65 -6.60
CA LEU A 111 -13.22 -12.60 -6.27
C LEU A 111 -12.51 -13.09 -7.53
N TYR A 112 -11.20 -13.27 -7.42
CA TYR A 112 -10.39 -13.88 -8.49
C TYR A 112 -10.85 -15.31 -8.78
N ASN A 113 -11.08 -15.62 -10.07
CA ASN A 113 -11.63 -16.90 -10.53
C ASN A 113 -10.71 -18.13 -10.38
N GLY A 114 -9.47 -17.92 -9.93
CA GLY A 114 -8.53 -19.02 -9.70
C GLY A 114 -7.76 -19.53 -10.92
N HIS A 115 -8.00 -18.97 -12.12
CA HIS A 115 -7.44 -19.47 -13.39
C HIS A 115 -5.93 -19.73 -13.36
N CYS A 116 -5.14 -18.82 -12.77
CA CYS A 116 -3.69 -18.93 -12.68
C CYS A 116 -3.17 -19.46 -11.33
N ARG A 117 -4.02 -19.87 -10.38
CA ARG A 117 -3.58 -20.25 -9.02
C ARG A 117 -2.54 -21.35 -8.93
N LYS A 118 -2.40 -22.17 -9.97
CA LYS A 118 -1.41 -23.27 -10.06
C LYS A 118 -0.09 -22.85 -10.72
N HIS A 119 0.09 -21.59 -11.11
CA HIS A 119 1.29 -21.10 -11.78
C HIS A 119 2.31 -20.63 -10.73
N TYR A 120 3.02 -21.53 -10.09
CA TYR A 120 3.99 -21.21 -9.02
C TYR A 120 5.33 -20.71 -9.53
N HIS A 121 5.67 -20.92 -10.81
CA HIS A 121 6.92 -20.46 -11.40
C HIS A 121 6.75 -19.09 -12.06
N TYR A 122 7.83 -18.30 -11.98
CA TYR A 122 7.89 -16.99 -12.63
C TYR A 122 7.47 -17.05 -14.10
N ARG A 123 6.70 -16.09 -14.54
CA ARG A 123 6.32 -15.87 -15.94
C ARG A 123 6.52 -14.42 -16.32
N THR A 124 7.05 -14.18 -17.51
CA THR A 124 7.18 -12.84 -18.07
C THR A 124 5.80 -12.17 -18.19
N GLN A 125 5.75 -10.87 -17.93
CA GLN A 125 4.52 -10.07 -18.00
C GLN A 125 3.39 -10.56 -17.06
N ALA A 126 3.73 -11.30 -16.01
CA ALA A 126 2.78 -11.79 -15.02
C ALA A 126 2.85 -10.93 -13.75
N ALA A 127 1.71 -10.76 -13.09
CA ALA A 127 1.63 -10.17 -11.76
C ALA A 127 1.78 -11.26 -10.69
N ALA A 128 2.63 -11.02 -9.69
CA ALA A 128 2.66 -11.86 -8.49
C ALA A 128 1.39 -11.61 -7.65
N ARG A 129 0.68 -12.67 -7.30
CA ARG A 129 -0.52 -12.62 -6.45
C ARG A 129 -0.35 -13.52 -5.24
N LEU A 130 -0.78 -13.05 -4.08
CA LEU A 130 -0.83 -13.88 -2.87
C LEU A 130 -1.80 -15.06 -3.06
N LEU A 131 -1.37 -16.24 -2.62
CA LEU A 131 -2.18 -17.43 -2.58
C LEU A 131 -2.99 -17.47 -1.29
N VAL A 132 -4.11 -16.75 -1.26
CA VAL A 132 -5.05 -16.80 -0.14
C VAL A 132 -5.81 -18.11 -0.18
N PRO A 133 -5.87 -18.91 0.91
CA PRO A 133 -6.65 -20.13 0.95
C PRO A 133 -8.13 -19.87 0.63
N LEU A 134 -8.80 -20.85 0.02
CA LEU A 134 -10.24 -20.74 -0.23
C LEU A 134 -10.99 -20.68 1.12
N ASN A 135 -12.04 -19.89 1.16
CA ASN A 135 -12.86 -19.67 2.38
C ASN A 135 -12.14 -18.98 3.56
N THR A 136 -11.02 -18.30 3.29
CA THR A 136 -10.39 -17.44 4.30
C THR A 136 -11.10 -16.09 4.33
N ALA A 137 -11.62 -15.72 5.48
CA ALA A 137 -12.09 -14.37 5.79
C ALA A 137 -11.17 -13.76 6.84
N ILE A 138 -10.71 -12.54 6.60
CA ILE A 138 -9.95 -11.74 7.56
C ILE A 138 -10.89 -10.66 8.05
N HIS A 139 -11.13 -10.62 9.34
CA HIS A 139 -11.96 -9.62 9.99
C HIS A 139 -11.10 -8.72 10.86
N PHE A 140 -11.43 -7.45 10.90
CA PHE A 140 -10.88 -6.47 11.83
C PHE A 140 -11.99 -5.45 12.13
N GLU A 141 -11.89 -4.82 13.27
CA GLU A 141 -12.75 -3.71 13.67
C GLU A 141 -12.07 -2.41 13.25
N ASP A 142 -12.72 -1.62 12.40
CA ASP A 142 -12.19 -0.33 11.99
C ASP A 142 -12.44 0.70 13.09
N GLY A 143 -11.39 1.42 13.52
CA GLY A 143 -11.48 2.37 14.63
C GLY A 143 -12.36 3.60 14.36
N ILE A 144 -12.81 3.81 13.10
CA ILE A 144 -13.65 4.94 12.68
C ILE A 144 -15.02 4.44 12.20
N PHE A 145 -15.06 3.37 11.44
CA PHE A 145 -16.28 2.87 10.79
C PHE A 145 -16.89 1.64 11.47
N GLY A 146 -16.22 1.03 12.40
CA GLY A 146 -16.68 -0.18 13.11
C GLY A 146 -16.42 -1.49 12.39
#